data_b382249de3a331ea04269b81bf6cd0ca
#
_entry.id   b382249de3a331ea04269b81bf6cd0ca
#
_cell.length_a   1.000
_cell.length_b   1.000
_cell.length_c   1.000
_cell.angle_alpha   90.00
_cell.angle_beta   90.00
_cell.angle_gamma   90.00
#
_symmetry.space_group_name_H-M   'P 1'
#
loop_
_entity.id
_entity.type
_entity.pdbx_description
1 polymer ?
#
loop_
_entity_poly.entity_id
_entity_poly.type
_entity_poly.pdbx_seq_one_letter_code
_entity_poly.pdbx_strand_id
1 'polypeptide(L)'
;MMNLISDNLKRSTGEILWNGQEILSLGRKFRKVLGFMPQQQGYYDRMTVDFFLRYLSQLKGIPKKQADQEIRILLQKTNLSDVCHKQMTSLSGGMKQRVLLIQALLGDPKVVLLDEPTAGLDPKERIRIRNLISEFSQGRIVLLATHIVSDIEFISDKILLMKNGKLVRMDSTEELLMSVADKVRELPCDPEQLPELESRYKVGNVSRRQGQTVARLVGDDLPPESKNVADRLTLEDVYLYYLEGSQ
;
A
#
# COMPACT_ATOMS: atom_id res chain seq x y z
N MET A 1 8.36 8.51 4.65
CA MET A 1 8.10 7.91 5.99
C MET A 1 8.76 6.53 6.13
N MET A 2 8.49 5.55 5.28
CA MET A 2 9.05 4.18 5.40
C MET A 2 10.57 4.14 5.49
N ASN A 3 11.28 4.90 4.66
CA ASN A 3 12.75 4.98 4.68
C ASN A 3 13.32 5.60 5.99
N LEU A 4 12.54 6.40 6.70
CA LEU A 4 12.92 6.90 8.03
C LEU A 4 12.75 5.84 9.11
N ILE A 5 11.70 5.01 9.03
CA ILE A 5 11.45 3.91 9.97
C ILE A 5 12.46 2.78 9.76
N SER A 6 12.79 2.48 8.49
CA SER A 6 13.77 1.43 8.14
C SER A 6 15.24 1.84 8.35
N ASP A 7 15.50 3.09 8.76
CA ASP A 7 16.84 3.67 8.93
C ASP A 7 17.64 3.76 7.61
N ASN A 8 16.95 3.74 6.46
CA ASN A 8 17.56 3.96 5.15
C ASN A 8 17.77 5.46 4.85
N LEU A 9 17.06 6.34 5.55
CA LEU A 9 17.18 7.78 5.46
C LEU A 9 17.35 8.37 6.86
N LYS A 10 18.37 9.22 7.03
CA LYS A 10 18.59 9.93 8.30
C LYS A 10 17.52 11.00 8.52
N ARG A 11 17.02 11.08 9.73
CA ARG A 11 16.08 12.12 10.18
C ARG A 11 16.83 13.44 10.40
N SER A 12 16.21 14.54 10.04
CA SER A 12 16.72 15.88 10.33
C SER A 12 16.37 16.28 11.77
N THR A 13 15.14 15.98 12.22
CA THR A 13 14.58 16.29 13.55
C THR A 13 13.56 15.25 13.97
N GLY A 14 13.10 15.34 15.22
CA GLY A 14 12.07 14.44 15.76
C GLY A 14 12.60 13.06 16.14
N GLU A 15 11.69 12.21 16.61
CA GLU A 15 12.00 10.85 17.06
C GLU A 15 10.93 9.86 16.56
N ILE A 16 11.33 8.59 16.43
CA ILE A 16 10.42 7.48 16.15
C ILE A 16 10.57 6.48 17.28
N LEU A 17 9.45 6.19 17.95
CA LEU A 17 9.45 5.36 19.14
C LEU A 17 8.83 3.98 18.86
N TRP A 18 9.47 2.94 19.36
CA TRP A 18 8.96 1.58 19.46
C TRP A 18 8.84 1.21 20.93
N ASN A 19 7.60 0.97 21.40
CA ASN A 19 7.31 0.72 22.82
C ASN A 19 7.93 1.79 23.75
N GLY A 20 7.82 3.07 23.38
CA GLY A 20 8.34 4.19 24.16
C GLY A 20 9.86 4.41 24.08
N GLN A 21 10.59 3.61 23.30
CA GLN A 21 12.02 3.72 23.12
C GLN A 21 12.37 4.15 21.70
N GLU A 22 13.33 5.05 21.57
CA GLU A 22 13.79 5.55 20.28
C GLU A 22 14.45 4.45 19.45
N ILE A 23 14.01 4.29 18.17
CA ILE A 23 14.42 3.16 17.32
C ILE A 23 15.92 3.15 16.99
N LEU A 24 16.57 4.31 16.91
CA LEU A 24 18.03 4.37 16.66
C LEU A 24 18.82 3.87 17.87
N SER A 25 18.35 4.18 19.11
CA SER A 25 18.97 3.66 20.32
C SER A 25 18.78 2.16 20.46
N LEU A 26 17.63 1.62 20.00
CA LEU A 26 17.39 0.18 19.94
C LEU A 26 18.27 -0.52 18.89
N GLY A 27 18.62 0.15 17.81
CA GLY A 27 19.52 -0.31 16.77
C GLY A 27 19.18 -1.73 16.27
N ARG A 28 20.07 -2.69 16.54
CA ARG A 28 19.88 -4.09 16.11
C ARG A 28 18.62 -4.75 16.71
N LYS A 29 18.20 -4.35 17.92
CA LYS A 29 16.98 -4.90 18.55
C LYS A 29 15.74 -4.53 17.76
N PHE A 30 15.63 -3.28 17.29
CA PHE A 30 14.52 -2.85 16.44
C PHE A 30 14.56 -3.52 15.06
N ARG A 31 15.74 -3.60 14.43
CA ARG A 31 15.90 -4.29 13.13
C ARG A 31 15.48 -5.75 13.15
N LYS A 32 15.57 -6.45 14.29
CA LYS A 32 15.10 -7.83 14.42
C LYS A 32 13.58 -7.97 14.36
N VAL A 33 12.85 -6.97 14.83
CA VAL A 33 11.36 -6.95 14.81
C VAL A 33 10.80 -6.27 13.59
N LEU A 34 11.64 -5.76 12.69
CA LEU A 34 11.27 -5.06 11.48
C LEU A 34 11.41 -5.97 10.25
N GLY A 35 10.32 -6.06 9.48
CA GLY A 35 10.33 -6.56 8.11
C GLY A 35 10.19 -5.42 7.12
N PHE A 36 10.89 -5.46 5.99
CA PHE A 36 10.79 -4.41 4.98
C PHE A 36 10.81 -4.99 3.57
N MET A 37 9.84 -4.62 2.77
CA MET A 37 9.74 -4.87 1.35
C MET A 37 9.79 -3.52 0.62
N PRO A 38 10.94 -3.14 0.05
CA PRO A 38 11.08 -1.90 -0.70
C PRO A 38 10.44 -2.01 -2.09
N GLN A 39 10.05 -0.86 -2.67
CA GLN A 39 9.46 -0.75 -4.01
C GLN A 39 10.38 -1.34 -5.10
N GLN A 40 11.66 -1.02 -5.04
CA GLN A 40 12.68 -1.56 -5.95
C GLN A 40 13.70 -2.34 -5.14
N GLN A 41 13.82 -3.60 -5.46
CA GLN A 41 14.85 -4.43 -4.87
C GLN A 41 15.74 -4.99 -5.98
N GLY A 42 17.05 -4.71 -5.86
CA GLY A 42 18.05 -5.41 -6.63
C GLY A 42 18.03 -6.88 -6.23
N TYR A 43 17.64 -7.73 -7.16
CA TYR A 43 17.80 -9.17 -6.97
C TYR A 43 19.23 -9.54 -7.28
N TYR A 44 19.73 -10.52 -6.56
CA TYR A 44 20.90 -11.24 -7.02
C TYR A 44 20.43 -12.19 -8.14
N ASP A 45 20.52 -11.75 -9.38
CA ASP A 45 19.91 -12.38 -10.57
C ASP A 45 20.17 -13.88 -10.70
N ARG A 46 21.33 -14.34 -10.26
CA ARG A 46 21.75 -15.75 -10.35
C ARG A 46 21.39 -16.59 -9.13
N MET A 47 20.83 -16.00 -8.07
CA MET A 47 20.41 -16.77 -6.91
C MET A 47 19.09 -17.49 -7.16
N THR A 48 18.98 -18.72 -6.66
CA THR A 48 17.69 -19.39 -6.54
C THR A 48 16.86 -18.77 -5.41
N VAL A 49 15.54 -18.95 -5.44
CA VAL A 49 14.64 -18.46 -4.39
C VAL A 49 15.07 -18.98 -3.00
N ASP A 50 15.32 -20.28 -2.88
CA ASP A 50 15.75 -20.89 -1.60
C ASP A 50 17.07 -20.30 -1.12
N PHE A 51 18.06 -20.17 -2.00
CA PHE A 51 19.35 -19.60 -1.63
C PHE A 51 19.23 -18.13 -1.20
N PHE A 52 18.43 -17.34 -1.92
CA PHE A 52 18.16 -15.93 -1.60
C PHE A 52 17.52 -15.78 -0.21
N LEU A 53 16.48 -16.56 0.09
CA LEU A 53 15.80 -16.49 1.39
C LEU A 53 16.70 -16.94 2.54
N ARG A 54 17.52 -18.00 2.34
CA ARG A 54 18.51 -18.44 3.33
C ARG A 54 19.59 -17.40 3.57
N TYR A 55 20.10 -16.79 2.52
CA TYR A 55 21.08 -15.71 2.61
C TYR A 55 20.56 -14.55 3.46
N LEU A 56 19.32 -14.09 3.19
CA LEU A 56 18.71 -13.03 3.97
C LEU A 56 18.43 -13.43 5.42
N SER A 57 18.03 -14.67 5.66
CA SER A 57 17.86 -15.20 7.02
C SER A 57 19.16 -15.14 7.81
N GLN A 58 20.29 -15.47 7.19
CA GLN A 58 21.61 -15.37 7.81
C GLN A 58 21.98 -13.92 8.14
N LEU A 59 21.72 -12.97 7.21
CA LEU A 59 21.95 -11.55 7.45
C LEU A 59 21.11 -11.01 8.62
N LYS A 60 19.88 -11.51 8.77
CA LYS A 60 19.01 -11.19 9.92
C LYS A 60 19.47 -11.88 11.23
N GLY A 61 20.41 -12.81 11.16
CA GLY A 61 20.88 -13.59 12.31
C GLY A 61 19.88 -14.64 12.80
N ILE A 62 19.01 -15.13 11.89
CA ILE A 62 18.04 -16.19 12.20
C ILE A 62 18.78 -17.54 12.24
N PRO A 63 18.64 -18.34 13.31
CA PRO A 63 19.25 -19.65 13.39
C PRO A 63 18.83 -20.55 12.22
N LYS A 64 19.77 -21.31 11.64
CA LYS A 64 19.54 -22.13 10.43
C LYS A 64 18.29 -23.02 10.53
N LYS A 65 18.11 -23.74 11.63
CA LYS A 65 16.95 -24.62 11.83
C LYS A 65 15.63 -23.86 11.80
N GLN A 66 15.59 -22.69 12.42
CA GLN A 66 14.41 -21.81 12.41
C GLN A 66 14.17 -21.25 10.99
N ALA A 67 15.21 -20.76 10.32
CA ALA A 67 15.11 -20.26 8.94
C ALA A 67 14.59 -21.33 7.99
N ASP A 68 15.09 -22.57 8.07
CA ASP A 68 14.64 -23.70 7.24
C ASP A 68 13.15 -23.98 7.43
N GLN A 69 12.66 -23.92 8.65
CA GLN A 69 11.25 -24.12 8.97
C GLN A 69 10.37 -22.96 8.47
N GLU A 70 10.75 -21.72 8.75
CA GLU A 70 10.02 -20.52 8.33
C GLU A 70 9.93 -20.43 6.80
N ILE A 71 11.06 -20.60 6.10
CA ILE A 71 11.12 -20.56 4.63
C ILE A 71 10.18 -21.61 4.03
N ARG A 72 10.18 -22.83 4.55
CA ARG A 72 9.28 -23.90 4.06
C ARG A 72 7.81 -23.52 4.22
N ILE A 73 7.43 -23.03 5.40
CA ILE A 73 6.04 -22.62 5.68
C ILE A 73 5.62 -21.45 4.76
N LEU A 74 6.48 -20.43 4.64
CA LEU A 74 6.18 -19.26 3.84
C LEU A 74 6.12 -19.58 2.34
N LEU A 75 7.00 -20.42 1.81
CA LEU A 75 6.96 -20.91 0.43
C LEU A 75 5.65 -21.67 0.15
N GLN A 76 5.21 -22.50 1.09
CA GLN A 76 3.95 -23.25 0.96
C GLN A 76 2.74 -22.30 0.94
N LYS A 77 2.65 -21.36 1.89
CA LYS A 77 1.57 -20.37 1.98
C LYS A 77 1.47 -19.48 0.73
N THR A 78 2.61 -19.14 0.14
CA THR A 78 2.67 -18.29 -1.06
C THR A 78 2.59 -19.06 -2.37
N ASN A 79 2.42 -20.41 -2.33
CA ASN A 79 2.44 -21.30 -3.50
C ASN A 79 3.71 -21.13 -4.36
N LEU A 80 4.88 -21.12 -3.72
CA LEU A 80 6.20 -21.03 -4.37
C LEU A 80 7.09 -22.25 -4.11
N SER A 81 6.58 -23.30 -3.44
CA SER A 81 7.36 -24.51 -3.12
C SER A 81 7.98 -25.15 -4.36
N ASP A 82 7.21 -25.29 -5.45
CA ASP A 82 7.64 -25.95 -6.70
C ASP A 82 8.69 -25.15 -7.49
N VAL A 83 8.85 -23.87 -7.17
CA VAL A 83 9.79 -22.96 -7.85
C VAL A 83 10.94 -22.51 -6.98
N CYS A 84 11.07 -23.04 -5.76
CA CYS A 84 12.10 -22.62 -4.79
C CYS A 84 13.54 -22.83 -5.30
N HIS A 85 13.77 -23.77 -6.21
CA HIS A 85 15.08 -24.02 -6.84
C HIS A 85 15.29 -23.25 -8.16
N LYS A 86 14.30 -22.51 -8.65
CA LYS A 86 14.44 -21.67 -9.85
C LYS A 86 15.19 -20.38 -9.50
N GLN A 87 15.90 -19.85 -10.48
CA GLN A 87 16.57 -18.55 -10.35
C GLN A 87 15.56 -17.43 -10.26
N MET A 88 15.86 -16.38 -9.49
CA MET A 88 15.02 -15.20 -9.31
C MET A 88 14.64 -14.56 -10.65
N THR A 89 15.55 -14.53 -11.64
CA THR A 89 15.31 -13.98 -12.97
C THR A 89 14.23 -14.71 -13.75
N SER A 90 14.05 -16.02 -13.52
CA SER A 90 13.09 -16.85 -14.26
C SER A 90 11.66 -16.76 -13.72
N LEU A 91 11.44 -16.01 -12.64
CA LEU A 91 10.12 -15.86 -12.02
C LEU A 91 9.28 -14.79 -12.71
N SER A 92 7.96 -14.97 -12.73
CA SER A 92 7.02 -13.90 -13.11
C SER A 92 7.06 -12.74 -12.11
N GLY A 93 6.54 -11.57 -12.49
CA GLY A 93 6.44 -10.42 -11.60
C GLY A 93 5.72 -10.74 -10.28
N GLY A 94 4.57 -11.40 -10.34
CA GLY A 94 3.82 -11.80 -9.15
C GLY A 94 4.54 -12.84 -8.29
N MET A 95 5.31 -13.76 -8.89
CA MET A 95 6.16 -14.68 -8.13
C MET A 95 7.27 -13.93 -7.40
N LYS A 96 7.93 -12.97 -8.06
CA LYS A 96 8.96 -12.13 -7.44
C LYS A 96 8.40 -11.35 -6.26
N GLN A 97 7.24 -10.72 -6.43
CA GLN A 97 6.58 -9.99 -5.34
C GLN A 97 6.28 -10.88 -4.12
N ARG A 98 5.83 -12.12 -4.37
CA ARG A 98 5.62 -13.09 -3.28
C ARG A 98 6.92 -13.49 -2.58
N VAL A 99 8.03 -13.65 -3.30
CA VAL A 99 9.35 -13.89 -2.69
C VAL A 99 9.77 -12.70 -1.82
N LEU A 100 9.55 -11.46 -2.29
CA LEU A 100 9.85 -10.24 -1.52
C LEU A 100 8.97 -10.11 -0.28
N LEU A 101 7.71 -10.51 -0.37
CA LEU A 101 6.83 -10.58 0.80
C LEU A 101 7.35 -11.61 1.82
N ILE A 102 7.75 -12.81 1.38
CA ILE A 102 8.40 -13.80 2.25
C ILE A 102 9.61 -13.18 2.95
N GLN A 103 10.49 -12.53 2.20
CA GLN A 103 11.68 -11.87 2.75
C GLN A 103 11.33 -10.88 3.87
N ALA A 104 10.28 -10.08 3.69
CA ALA A 104 9.85 -9.13 4.71
C ALA A 104 9.36 -9.85 5.98
N LEU A 105 8.80 -11.05 5.85
CA LEU A 105 8.21 -11.82 6.93
C LEU A 105 9.21 -12.74 7.67
N LEU A 106 10.42 -12.93 7.15
CA LEU A 106 11.45 -13.77 7.79
C LEU A 106 11.82 -13.26 9.18
N GLY A 107 11.86 -14.18 10.16
CA GLY A 107 12.17 -13.89 11.55
C GLY A 107 10.98 -13.39 12.38
N ASP A 108 9.77 -13.63 11.92
CA ASP A 108 8.51 -13.26 12.60
C ASP A 108 8.48 -11.79 13.08
N PRO A 109 8.63 -10.81 12.18
CA PRO A 109 8.68 -9.40 12.55
C PRO A 109 7.36 -8.94 13.19
N LYS A 110 7.44 -7.96 14.09
CA LYS A 110 6.26 -7.31 14.70
C LYS A 110 5.80 -6.08 13.92
N VAL A 111 6.70 -5.49 13.14
CA VAL A 111 6.43 -4.36 12.24
C VAL A 111 6.83 -4.75 10.85
N VAL A 112 5.94 -4.61 9.89
CA VAL A 112 6.19 -4.92 8.47
C VAL A 112 5.91 -3.68 7.63
N LEU A 113 6.89 -3.24 6.87
CA LEU A 113 6.77 -2.13 5.93
C LEU A 113 6.70 -2.70 4.51
N LEU A 114 5.66 -2.36 3.77
CA LEU A 114 5.42 -2.82 2.40
C LEU A 114 5.29 -1.59 1.48
N ASP A 115 6.25 -1.39 0.61
CA ASP A 115 6.28 -0.27 -0.33
C ASP A 115 5.87 -0.75 -1.72
N GLU A 116 4.68 -0.33 -2.17
CA GLU A 116 4.06 -0.69 -3.45
C GLU A 116 4.01 -2.22 -3.72
N PRO A 117 3.48 -3.04 -2.79
CA PRO A 117 3.59 -4.50 -2.90
C PRO A 117 2.80 -5.12 -4.06
N THR A 118 1.87 -4.39 -4.65
CA THR A 118 0.98 -4.84 -5.74
C THR A 118 1.25 -4.13 -7.07
N ALA A 119 2.17 -3.17 -7.10
CA ALA A 119 2.45 -2.39 -8.30
C ALA A 119 2.93 -3.28 -9.47
N GLY A 120 2.41 -3.01 -10.67
CA GLY A 120 2.79 -3.74 -11.89
C GLY A 120 2.26 -5.18 -11.98
N LEU A 121 1.36 -5.59 -11.08
CA LEU A 121 0.74 -6.92 -11.11
C LEU A 121 -0.59 -6.90 -11.88
N ASP A 122 -0.89 -8.03 -12.52
CA ASP A 122 -2.22 -8.26 -13.05
C ASP A 122 -3.29 -8.38 -11.93
N PRO A 123 -4.59 -8.20 -12.23
CA PRO A 123 -5.65 -8.20 -11.23
C PRO A 123 -5.69 -9.46 -10.36
N LYS A 124 -5.42 -10.64 -10.92
CA LYS A 124 -5.44 -11.92 -10.19
C LYS A 124 -4.30 -12.03 -9.18
N GLU A 125 -3.08 -11.66 -9.57
CA GLU A 125 -1.93 -11.65 -8.68
C GLU A 125 -2.07 -10.55 -7.61
N ARG A 126 -2.67 -9.40 -7.94
CA ARG A 126 -2.97 -8.33 -6.98
C ARG A 126 -3.91 -8.83 -5.86
N ILE A 127 -5.02 -9.48 -6.22
CA ILE A 127 -5.93 -10.09 -5.23
C ILE A 127 -5.17 -11.09 -4.35
N ARG A 128 -4.32 -11.90 -4.94
CA ARG A 128 -3.53 -12.90 -4.20
C ARG A 128 -2.58 -12.26 -3.18
N ILE A 129 -1.86 -11.20 -3.58
CA ILE A 129 -0.96 -10.47 -2.66
C ILE A 129 -1.75 -9.81 -1.52
N ARG A 130 -2.90 -9.19 -1.82
CA ARG A 130 -3.77 -8.60 -0.79
C ARG A 130 -4.21 -9.62 0.25
N ASN A 131 -4.68 -10.78 -0.19
CA ASN A 131 -5.09 -11.85 0.71
C ASN A 131 -3.94 -12.36 1.58
N LEU A 132 -2.73 -12.49 1.01
CA LEU A 132 -1.53 -12.84 1.76
C LEU A 132 -1.17 -11.78 2.81
N ILE A 133 -1.21 -10.48 2.44
CA ILE A 133 -0.96 -9.38 3.38
C ILE A 133 -1.98 -9.43 4.52
N SER A 134 -3.26 -9.58 4.22
CA SER A 134 -4.31 -9.70 5.24
C SER A 134 -4.09 -10.90 6.17
N GLU A 135 -3.73 -12.07 5.62
CA GLU A 135 -3.40 -13.25 6.44
C GLU A 135 -2.22 -12.99 7.38
N PHE A 136 -1.15 -12.37 6.84
CA PHE A 136 0.06 -12.12 7.61
C PHE A 136 0.01 -10.89 8.53
N SER A 137 -1.01 -10.04 8.40
CA SER A 137 -1.17 -8.85 9.26
C SER A 137 -1.58 -9.18 10.69
N GLN A 138 -2.18 -10.34 10.92
CA GLN A 138 -2.65 -10.75 12.24
C GLN A 138 -1.53 -10.73 13.29
N GLY A 139 -1.74 -9.94 14.35
CA GLY A 139 -0.79 -9.77 15.45
C GLY A 139 0.47 -8.96 15.09
N ARG A 140 0.45 -8.20 13.99
CA ARG A 140 1.54 -7.34 13.52
C ARG A 140 1.05 -5.94 13.19
N ILE A 141 1.96 -4.98 13.25
CA ILE A 141 1.74 -3.67 12.65
C ILE A 141 2.24 -3.73 11.21
N VAL A 142 1.33 -3.59 10.26
CA VAL A 142 1.67 -3.53 8.83
C VAL A 142 1.45 -2.11 8.33
N LEU A 143 2.53 -1.47 7.88
CA LEU A 143 2.47 -0.21 7.14
C LEU A 143 2.59 -0.51 5.65
N LEU A 144 1.54 -0.17 4.91
CA LEU A 144 1.49 -0.32 3.47
C LEU A 144 1.47 1.06 2.82
N ALA A 145 2.44 1.34 1.94
CA ALA A 145 2.38 2.50 1.05
C ALA A 145 1.97 2.03 -0.35
N THR A 146 0.96 2.67 -0.91
CA THR A 146 0.53 2.43 -2.28
C THR A 146 -0.21 3.66 -2.83
N HIS A 147 -0.14 3.83 -4.14
CA HIS A 147 -0.99 4.78 -4.87
C HIS A 147 -2.24 4.11 -5.45
N ILE A 148 -2.42 2.80 -5.23
CA ILE A 148 -3.56 2.04 -5.73
C ILE A 148 -4.66 2.04 -4.66
N VAL A 149 -5.58 2.96 -4.79
CA VAL A 149 -6.66 3.21 -3.82
C VAL A 149 -7.49 1.96 -3.53
N SER A 150 -7.81 1.18 -4.57
CA SER A 150 -8.59 -0.05 -4.43
C SER A 150 -7.91 -1.16 -3.60
N ASP A 151 -6.60 -1.09 -3.40
CA ASP A 151 -5.93 -2.07 -2.55
C ASP A 151 -6.10 -1.73 -1.06
N ILE A 152 -6.19 -0.43 -0.75
CA ILE A 152 -6.34 0.07 0.62
C ILE A 152 -7.69 -0.32 1.20
N GLU A 153 -8.77 -0.19 0.42
CA GLU A 153 -10.15 -0.46 0.86
C GLU A 153 -10.34 -1.87 1.46
N PHE A 154 -9.55 -2.83 1.01
CA PHE A 154 -9.69 -4.24 1.42
C PHE A 154 -8.75 -4.68 2.53
N ILE A 155 -7.70 -3.91 2.83
CA ILE A 155 -6.61 -4.39 3.71
C ILE A 155 -6.45 -3.53 4.96
N SER A 156 -6.81 -2.22 4.89
CA SER A 156 -6.44 -1.27 5.93
C SER A 156 -7.51 -1.06 6.99
N ASP A 157 -7.10 -1.11 8.26
CA ASP A 157 -7.93 -0.67 9.39
C ASP A 157 -7.92 0.87 9.51
N LYS A 158 -6.77 1.50 9.15
CA LYS A 158 -6.58 2.96 9.17
C LYS A 158 -5.82 3.43 7.95
N ILE A 159 -6.22 4.58 7.44
CA ILE A 159 -5.61 5.23 6.28
C ILE A 159 -4.97 6.54 6.73
N LEU A 160 -3.70 6.72 6.35
CA LEU A 160 -2.95 7.97 6.56
C LEU A 160 -2.87 8.73 5.23
N LEU A 161 -3.56 9.87 5.15
CA LEU A 161 -3.46 10.78 4.02
C LEU A 161 -2.28 11.73 4.24
N MET A 162 -1.31 11.68 3.32
CA MET A 162 -0.11 12.52 3.42
C MET A 162 0.01 13.43 2.19
N LYS A 163 0.29 14.72 2.42
CA LYS A 163 0.54 15.71 1.36
C LYS A 163 1.80 16.50 1.70
N ASN A 164 2.76 16.58 0.77
CA ASN A 164 4.01 17.34 0.95
C ASN A 164 4.75 16.98 2.25
N GLY A 165 4.79 15.70 2.60
CA GLY A 165 5.47 15.20 3.81
C GLY A 165 4.72 15.45 5.12
N LYS A 166 3.54 16.04 5.09
CA LYS A 166 2.70 16.29 6.28
C LYS A 166 1.53 15.31 6.32
N LEU A 167 1.18 14.87 7.52
CA LEU A 167 -0.05 14.12 7.75
C LEU A 167 -1.23 15.09 7.66
N VAL A 168 -2.12 14.85 6.71
CA VAL A 168 -3.35 15.63 6.52
C VAL A 168 -4.46 15.06 7.39
N ARG A 169 -4.63 13.74 7.36
CA ARG A 169 -5.68 13.03 8.09
C ARG A 169 -5.29 11.56 8.34
N MET A 170 -5.84 10.97 9.42
CA MET A 170 -5.68 9.55 9.74
C MET A 170 -6.99 9.04 10.35
N ASP A 171 -7.70 8.22 9.61
CA ASP A 171 -9.01 7.70 10.01
C ASP A 171 -9.24 6.30 9.42
N SER A 172 -10.33 5.64 9.80
CA SER A 172 -10.83 4.45 9.11
C SER A 172 -11.38 4.79 7.72
N THR A 173 -11.56 3.78 6.88
CA THR A 173 -12.17 3.94 5.55
C THR A 173 -13.56 4.60 5.67
N GLU A 174 -14.38 4.13 6.61
CA GLU A 174 -15.73 4.65 6.81
C GLU A 174 -15.74 6.12 7.24
N GLU A 175 -14.90 6.50 8.20
CA GLU A 175 -14.78 7.89 8.67
C GLU A 175 -14.28 8.82 7.57
N LEU A 176 -13.35 8.37 6.71
CA LEU A 176 -12.88 9.13 5.56
C LEU A 176 -13.99 9.33 4.53
N LEU A 177 -14.74 8.29 4.18
CA LEU A 177 -15.87 8.40 3.25
C LEU A 177 -16.95 9.34 3.79
N MET A 178 -17.32 9.21 5.07
CA MET A 178 -18.28 10.10 5.71
C MET A 178 -17.84 11.56 5.69
N SER A 179 -16.54 11.83 5.79
CA SER A 179 -15.99 13.19 5.80
C SER A 179 -16.17 13.94 4.46
N VAL A 180 -16.44 13.24 3.38
CA VAL A 180 -16.68 13.81 2.05
C VAL A 180 -18.12 13.60 1.54
N ALA A 181 -19.04 13.16 2.39
CA ALA A 181 -20.39 12.79 1.99
C ALA A 181 -21.20 13.96 1.39
N ASP A 182 -20.96 15.17 1.84
CA ASP A 182 -21.57 16.40 1.33
C ASP A 182 -20.71 17.12 0.27
N LYS A 183 -19.50 16.61 -0.02
CA LYS A 183 -18.49 17.17 -0.90
C LYS A 183 -18.42 16.51 -2.27
N VAL A 184 -19.24 15.49 -2.51
CA VAL A 184 -19.23 14.73 -3.77
C VAL A 184 -20.60 14.76 -4.39
N ARG A 185 -20.67 15.18 -5.66
CA ARG A 185 -21.91 15.24 -6.42
C ARG A 185 -21.73 14.76 -7.86
N GLU A 186 -22.80 14.32 -8.47
CA GLU A 186 -22.84 13.97 -9.89
C GLU A 186 -23.67 15.01 -10.67
N LEU A 187 -23.11 15.48 -11.78
CA LEU A 187 -23.74 16.42 -12.68
C LEU A 187 -23.87 15.82 -14.08
N PRO A 188 -25.08 15.57 -14.58
CA PRO A 188 -25.27 15.27 -15.98
C PRO A 188 -24.86 16.48 -16.84
N CYS A 189 -24.06 16.26 -17.86
CA CYS A 189 -23.57 17.32 -18.75
C CYS A 189 -23.37 16.82 -20.17
N ASP A 190 -23.24 17.75 -21.10
CA ASP A 190 -22.80 17.43 -22.45
C ASP A 190 -21.27 17.31 -22.48
N PRO A 191 -20.69 16.40 -23.30
CA PRO A 191 -19.24 16.25 -23.41
C PRO A 191 -18.48 17.55 -23.68
N GLU A 192 -19.12 18.50 -24.39
CA GLU A 192 -18.55 19.81 -24.72
C GLU A 192 -18.39 20.72 -23.48
N GLN A 193 -19.14 20.46 -22.41
CA GLN A 193 -19.10 21.25 -21.17
C GLN A 193 -17.98 20.76 -20.20
N LEU A 194 -17.41 19.59 -20.44
CA LEU A 194 -16.38 19.02 -19.56
C LEU A 194 -15.17 19.95 -19.33
N PRO A 195 -14.57 20.59 -20.36
CA PRO A 195 -13.45 21.49 -20.15
C PRO A 195 -13.78 22.70 -19.25
N GLU A 196 -15.00 23.19 -19.31
CA GLU A 196 -15.47 24.28 -18.45
C GLU A 196 -15.63 23.79 -17.01
N LEU A 197 -16.23 22.62 -16.82
CA LEU A 197 -16.36 22.00 -15.50
C LEU A 197 -14.99 21.71 -14.86
N GLU A 198 -14.03 21.17 -15.62
CA GLU A 198 -12.66 20.91 -15.16
C GLU A 198 -11.90 22.18 -14.77
N SER A 199 -12.23 23.32 -15.42
CA SER A 199 -11.64 24.61 -15.09
C SER A 199 -12.15 25.21 -13.77
N ARG A 200 -13.34 24.80 -13.32
CA ARG A 200 -14.04 25.36 -12.14
C ARG A 200 -14.07 24.40 -10.95
N TYR A 201 -14.12 23.12 -11.21
CA TYR A 201 -14.31 22.09 -10.19
C TYR A 201 -13.29 20.98 -10.32
N LYS A 202 -13.04 20.28 -9.24
CA LYS A 202 -12.31 19.01 -9.31
C LYS A 202 -13.23 17.95 -9.92
N VAL A 203 -12.95 17.57 -11.14
CA VAL A 203 -13.67 16.51 -11.82
C VAL A 203 -12.97 15.19 -11.57
N GLY A 204 -13.64 14.28 -10.90
CA GLY A 204 -13.18 12.91 -10.69
C GLY A 204 -13.49 12.04 -11.90
N ASN A 205 -14.30 11.01 -11.69
CA ASN A 205 -14.66 10.09 -12.77
C ASN A 205 -15.76 10.66 -13.68
N VAL A 206 -15.56 10.58 -14.99
CA VAL A 206 -16.58 10.87 -16.01
C VAL A 206 -17.13 9.54 -16.52
N SER A 207 -18.43 9.32 -16.35
CA SER A 207 -19.08 8.08 -16.74
C SER A 207 -20.22 8.33 -17.75
N ARG A 208 -20.57 7.30 -18.52
CA ARG A 208 -21.73 7.35 -19.41
C ARG A 208 -22.83 6.44 -18.89
N ARG A 209 -23.97 7.01 -18.52
CA ARG A 209 -25.12 6.26 -17.99
C ARG A 209 -26.35 6.57 -18.84
N GLN A 210 -26.99 5.52 -19.35
CA GLN A 210 -28.20 5.63 -20.19
C GLN A 210 -28.04 6.62 -21.36
N GLY A 211 -26.86 6.67 -21.97
CA GLY A 211 -26.58 7.58 -23.08
C GLY A 211 -26.14 8.98 -22.70
N GLN A 212 -26.27 9.38 -21.45
CA GLN A 212 -25.88 10.68 -20.92
C GLN A 212 -24.51 10.65 -20.26
N THR A 213 -23.70 11.68 -20.48
CA THR A 213 -22.43 11.89 -19.78
C THR A 213 -22.71 12.44 -18.39
N VAL A 214 -22.06 11.88 -17.38
CA VAL A 214 -22.18 12.30 -15.98
C VAL A 214 -20.79 12.57 -15.44
N ALA A 215 -20.54 13.81 -15.03
CA ALA A 215 -19.32 14.23 -14.36
C ALA A 215 -19.48 14.09 -12.85
N ARG A 216 -18.50 13.47 -12.20
CA ARG A 216 -18.40 13.40 -10.73
C ARG A 216 -17.53 14.54 -10.24
N LEU A 217 -18.12 15.42 -9.43
CA LEU A 217 -17.51 16.65 -8.95
C LEU A 217 -17.18 16.51 -7.46
N VAL A 218 -16.02 17.04 -7.05
CA VAL A 218 -15.55 16.99 -5.66
C VAL A 218 -15.13 18.39 -5.20
N GLY A 219 -15.70 18.89 -4.10
CA GLY A 219 -15.38 20.21 -3.57
C GLY A 219 -16.39 20.75 -2.57
N ASP A 220 -16.14 21.96 -2.07
CA ASP A 220 -17.03 22.64 -1.13
C ASP A 220 -18.18 23.39 -1.83
N ASP A 221 -17.85 24.08 -2.93
CA ASP A 221 -18.79 24.91 -3.69
C ASP A 221 -19.18 24.19 -4.98
N LEU A 222 -20.12 23.24 -4.87
CA LEU A 222 -20.59 22.46 -6.01
C LEU A 222 -21.90 23.03 -6.60
N PRO A 223 -22.14 22.84 -7.92
CA PRO A 223 -23.34 23.33 -8.57
C PRO A 223 -24.62 22.84 -7.86
N PRO A 224 -25.61 23.73 -7.59
CA PRO A 224 -26.84 23.34 -6.88
C PRO A 224 -27.69 22.33 -7.66
N GLU A 225 -27.60 22.30 -8.99
CA GLU A 225 -28.27 21.36 -9.87
C GLU A 225 -27.63 19.93 -9.85
N SER A 226 -26.48 19.78 -9.26
CA SER A 226 -25.82 18.48 -9.12
C SER A 226 -26.45 17.62 -8.02
N LYS A 227 -26.44 16.29 -8.19
CA LYS A 227 -27.06 15.34 -7.26
C LYS A 227 -26.02 14.79 -6.27
N ASN A 228 -26.38 14.76 -4.99
CA ASN A 228 -25.58 14.10 -3.97
C ASN A 228 -25.50 12.59 -4.22
N VAL A 229 -24.34 12.00 -3.95
CA VAL A 229 -24.03 10.57 -4.15
C VAL A 229 -23.43 9.92 -2.90
N ALA A 230 -23.87 10.36 -1.73
CA ALA A 230 -23.37 9.87 -0.44
C ALA A 230 -23.45 8.34 -0.26
N ASP A 231 -24.30 7.66 -0.99
CA ASP A 231 -24.48 6.20 -1.03
C ASP A 231 -23.42 5.46 -1.88
N ARG A 232 -22.60 6.19 -2.64
CA ARG A 232 -21.65 5.63 -3.61
C ARG A 232 -20.28 6.32 -3.58
N LEU A 233 -19.85 6.73 -2.38
CA LEU A 233 -18.54 7.35 -2.17
C LEU A 233 -17.41 6.33 -2.33
N THR A 234 -16.26 6.81 -2.78
CA THR A 234 -15.05 6.02 -2.95
C THR A 234 -13.86 6.70 -2.28
N LEU A 235 -12.81 5.95 -1.97
CA LEU A 235 -11.57 6.55 -1.50
C LEU A 235 -10.89 7.44 -2.55
N GLU A 236 -11.22 7.29 -3.83
CA GLU A 236 -10.76 8.22 -4.88
C GLU A 236 -11.34 9.63 -4.66
N ASP A 237 -12.60 9.74 -4.21
CA ASP A 237 -13.22 11.03 -3.87
C ASP A 237 -12.48 11.69 -2.68
N VAL A 238 -12.14 10.88 -1.68
CA VAL A 238 -11.36 11.33 -0.53
C VAL A 238 -9.98 11.84 -0.98
N TYR A 239 -9.31 11.08 -1.86
CA TYR A 239 -8.02 11.46 -2.42
C TYR A 239 -8.10 12.80 -3.15
N LEU A 240 -9.08 12.97 -4.05
CA LEU A 240 -9.31 14.20 -4.79
C LEU A 240 -9.60 15.37 -3.87
N TYR A 241 -10.42 15.17 -2.85
CA TYR A 241 -10.78 16.25 -1.92
C TYR A 241 -9.57 16.73 -1.11
N TYR A 242 -8.84 15.81 -0.46
CA TYR A 242 -7.78 16.17 0.49
C TYR A 242 -6.41 16.38 -0.16
N LEU A 243 -6.08 15.63 -1.22
CA LEU A 243 -4.71 15.56 -1.73
C LEU A 243 -4.51 16.30 -3.05
N GLU A 244 -5.49 16.40 -3.92
CA GLU A 244 -5.41 17.30 -5.05
C GLU A 244 -5.75 18.72 -4.59
N GLY A 245 -4.77 19.63 -4.67
CA GLY A 245 -4.96 21.04 -4.36
C GLY A 245 -5.91 21.69 -5.36
N SER A 246 -6.71 22.69 -4.92
CA SER A 246 -7.25 23.69 -5.84
C SER A 246 -6.06 24.32 -6.57
N GLN A 247 -6.07 24.26 -7.89
CA GLN A 247 -5.14 25.03 -8.71
C GLN A 247 -5.39 26.51 -8.48
#